data_be5d0de93b79c71526331fa9bfcc9d63
#
_entry.id   be5d0de93b79c71526331fa9bfcc9d63
#
_cell.length_a   1.000
_cell.length_b   1.000
_cell.length_c   1.000
_cell.angle_alpha   90.00
_cell.angle_beta   90.00
_cell.angle_gamma   90.00
#
_symmetry.space_group_name_H-M   'P 1'
#
loop_
_entity.id
_entity.type
_entity.pdbx_description
1 polymer ?
#
loop_
_entity_poly.entity_id
_entity_poly.type
_entity_poly.pdbx_seq_one_letter_code
_entity_poly.pdbx_strand_id
1 'polypeptide(L)'
;HFPVQAKIALYPMGIPDYIDKIAGVWRMAEKARLNPVSIHYATRISGDVHEVFDYLEAVCRKMEAEVPHYILCFTLSVNSPTQE
;
A
#
# COMPACT_ATOMS: atom_id res chain seq x y z
N HIS A 1 4.87 3.55 19.16
CA HIS A 1 4.78 4.37 17.94
C HIS A 1 6.17 4.74 17.47
N PHE A 2 6.47 4.41 16.24
CA PHE A 2 7.76 4.70 15.65
C PHE A 2 7.59 4.76 14.13
N PRO A 3 8.46 5.49 13.42
CA PRO A 3 8.34 5.61 11.98
C PRO A 3 8.81 4.35 11.27
N VAL A 4 8.10 4.00 10.22
CA VAL A 4 8.45 2.86 9.38
C VAL A 4 8.25 3.23 7.92
N GLN A 5 8.84 2.43 7.05
CA GLN A 5 8.54 2.46 5.62
C GLN A 5 8.06 1.09 5.20
N ALA A 6 7.11 1.06 4.30
CA ALA A 6 6.64 -0.20 3.73
C ALA A 6 6.66 -0.08 2.22
N LYS A 7 7.08 -1.14 1.57
CA LYS A 7 6.98 -1.24 0.11
C LYS A 7 5.90 -2.26 -0.20
N ILE A 8 4.89 -1.84 -0.94
CA ILE A 8 3.72 -2.67 -1.20
C ILE A 8 3.56 -2.89 -2.71
N ALA A 9 3.08 -4.06 -3.05
CA ALA A 9 2.74 -4.41 -4.43
C ALA A 9 1.41 -5.13 -4.40
N LEU A 10 0.44 -4.64 -5.17
CA LEU A 10 -0.91 -5.18 -5.20
C LEU A 10 -1.17 -5.79 -6.56
N TYR A 11 -1.69 -7.02 -6.55
CA TYR A 11 -2.02 -7.75 -7.77
C TYR A 11 -3.49 -8.17 -7.73
N PRO A 12 -4.41 -7.29 -8.17
CA PRO A 12 -5.82 -7.68 -8.28
C PRO A 12 -6.01 -8.60 -9.48
N MET A 13 -6.85 -9.61 -9.33
CA MET A 13 -7.04 -10.62 -10.36
C MET A 13 -8.51 -10.82 -10.64
N GLY A 14 -8.80 -11.31 -11.86
CA GLY A 14 -10.16 -11.63 -12.24
C GLY A 14 -11.01 -10.45 -12.64
N ILE A 15 -10.40 -9.30 -12.92
CA ILE A 15 -11.12 -8.11 -13.32
C ILE A 15 -10.35 -7.39 -14.45
N PRO A 16 -11.07 -6.73 -15.36
CA PRO A 16 -10.39 -5.98 -16.43
C PRO A 16 -9.84 -4.63 -15.98
N ASP A 17 -10.38 -4.04 -14.92
CA ASP A 17 -10.01 -2.70 -14.47
C ASP A 17 -9.02 -2.73 -13.32
N TYR A 18 -8.06 -3.66 -13.35
CA TYR A 18 -7.13 -3.82 -12.25
C TYR A 18 -6.26 -2.58 -12.02
N ILE A 19 -5.98 -1.82 -13.08
CA ILE A 19 -5.17 -0.61 -12.94
C ILE A 19 -5.91 0.45 -12.12
N ASP A 20 -7.23 0.56 -12.30
CA ASP A 20 -8.03 1.48 -11.50
C ASP A 20 -7.99 1.10 -10.02
N LYS A 21 -7.97 -0.20 -9.72
CA LYS A 21 -7.88 -0.64 -8.32
C LYS A 21 -6.55 -0.26 -7.71
N ILE A 22 -5.47 -0.46 -8.45
CA ILE A 22 -4.14 -0.08 -7.98
C ILE A 22 -4.08 1.44 -7.75
N ALA A 23 -4.60 2.22 -8.69
CA ALA A 23 -4.62 3.67 -8.55
C ALA A 23 -5.45 4.10 -7.34
N GLY A 24 -6.57 3.42 -7.07
CA GLY A 24 -7.38 3.71 -5.91
C GLY A 24 -6.64 3.49 -4.60
N VAL A 25 -5.89 2.41 -4.53
CA VAL A 25 -5.09 2.09 -3.34
C VAL A 25 -4.00 3.14 -3.13
N TRP A 26 -3.41 3.63 -4.22
CA TRP A 26 -2.41 4.69 -4.13
C TRP A 26 -3.02 5.98 -3.58
N ARG A 27 -4.23 6.32 -4.06
CA ARG A 27 -4.92 7.52 -3.56
C ARG A 27 -5.30 7.38 -2.09
N MET A 28 -5.62 6.17 -1.63
CA MET A 28 -5.87 5.94 -0.21
C MET A 28 -4.64 6.28 0.62
N ALA A 29 -3.45 5.93 0.12
CA ALA A 29 -2.21 6.24 0.81
C ALA A 29 -1.98 7.75 0.87
N GLU A 30 -2.31 8.46 -0.21
CA GLU A 30 -2.22 9.92 -0.20
C GLU A 30 -3.14 10.53 0.85
N LYS A 31 -4.39 10.07 0.89
CA LYS A 31 -5.36 10.58 1.86
C LYS A 31 -4.94 10.31 3.29
N ALA A 32 -4.30 9.17 3.51
CA ALA A 32 -3.81 8.80 4.83
C ALA A 32 -2.50 9.50 5.18
N ARG A 33 -1.96 10.32 4.27
CA ARG A 33 -0.73 11.08 4.46
C ARG A 33 0.47 10.17 4.69
N LEU A 34 0.50 9.06 3.96
CA LEU A 34 1.61 8.11 4.05
C LEU A 34 2.66 8.34 2.97
N ASN A 35 2.55 9.47 2.26
CA ASN A 35 3.55 9.94 1.31
C ASN A 35 3.95 8.88 0.28
N PRO A 36 2.99 8.39 -0.52
CA PRO A 36 3.29 7.30 -1.44
C PRO A 36 4.24 7.73 -2.54
N VAL A 37 5.19 6.86 -2.85
CA VAL A 37 6.18 7.08 -3.90
C VAL A 37 6.25 5.81 -4.74
N SER A 38 6.12 5.95 -6.05
CA SER A 38 6.23 4.80 -6.95
C SER A 38 7.68 4.38 -7.10
N ILE A 39 7.95 3.09 -6.91
CA ILE A 39 9.29 2.52 -7.04
C ILE A 39 9.16 1.28 -7.89
N HIS A 40 9.62 1.35 -9.13
CA HIS A 40 9.46 0.25 -10.07
C HIS A 40 8.00 -0.17 -10.12
N TYR A 41 7.68 -1.40 -9.77
CA TYR A 41 6.30 -1.89 -9.82
C TYR A 41 5.65 -1.92 -8.45
N ALA A 42 6.17 -1.12 -7.53
CA ALA A 42 5.68 -1.11 -6.15
C ALA A 42 5.51 0.33 -5.69
N THR A 43 4.89 0.49 -4.53
CA THR A 43 4.69 1.80 -3.91
C THR A 43 5.32 1.78 -2.53
N ARG A 44 6.13 2.78 -2.23
CA ARG A 44 6.67 2.96 -0.89
C ARG A 44 5.79 3.95 -0.13
N ILE A 45 5.41 3.58 1.08
CA ILE A 45 4.68 4.45 1.98
C ILE A 45 5.50 4.62 3.26
N SER A 46 5.29 5.73 3.94
CA SER A 46 6.04 6.08 5.14
C SER A 46 5.09 6.66 6.16
N GLY A 47 5.30 6.32 7.42
CA GLY A 47 4.48 6.89 8.48
C GLY A 47 4.73 6.16 9.78
N ASP A 48 3.91 6.49 10.76
CA ASP A 48 3.92 5.79 12.02
C ASP A 48 3.47 4.34 11.81
N VAL A 49 4.07 3.43 12.54
CA VAL A 49 3.79 2.00 12.35
C VAL A 49 2.30 1.70 12.46
N HIS A 50 1.62 2.34 13.40
CA HIS A 50 0.19 2.13 13.57
C HIS A 50 -0.59 2.56 12.33
N GLU A 51 -0.24 3.72 11.78
CA GLU A 51 -0.92 4.24 10.59
C GLU A 51 -0.68 3.37 9.36
N VAL A 52 0.54 2.86 9.23
CA VAL A 52 0.87 2.00 8.10
C VAL A 52 0.06 0.71 8.17
N PHE A 53 -0.04 0.09 9.34
CA PHE A 53 -0.83 -1.14 9.47
C PHE A 53 -2.32 -0.89 9.32
N ASP A 54 -2.82 0.24 9.81
CA ASP A 54 -4.23 0.59 9.58
C ASP A 54 -4.51 0.74 8.09
N TYR A 55 -3.59 1.34 7.36
CA TYR A 55 -3.73 1.48 5.92
C TYR A 55 -3.74 0.11 5.22
N LEU A 56 -2.84 -0.78 5.62
CA LEU A 56 -2.81 -2.11 5.01
C LEU A 56 -4.10 -2.85 5.24
N GLU A 57 -4.67 -2.74 6.44
CA GLU A 57 -5.96 -3.35 6.71
C GLU A 57 -7.06 -2.73 5.83
N ALA A 58 -7.05 -1.42 5.66
CA ALA A 58 -8.05 -0.75 4.83
C ALA A 58 -7.95 -1.20 3.37
N VAL A 59 -6.73 -1.41 2.88
CA VAL A 59 -6.53 -1.92 1.53
C VAL A 59 -7.13 -3.32 1.39
N CYS A 60 -6.90 -4.18 2.37
CA CYS A 60 -7.46 -5.54 2.33
C CYS A 60 -8.98 -5.51 2.34
N ARG A 61 -9.59 -4.65 3.15
CA ARG A 61 -11.04 -4.55 3.19
C ARG A 61 -11.60 -4.07 1.87
N LYS A 62 -10.95 -3.10 1.25
CA LYS A 62 -11.38 -2.59 -0.06
C LYS A 62 -11.28 -3.70 -1.11
N MET A 63 -10.17 -4.41 -1.13
CA MET A 63 -9.99 -5.45 -2.13
C MET A 63 -10.96 -6.61 -1.94
N GLU A 64 -11.21 -7.00 -0.71
CA GLU A 64 -12.17 -8.05 -0.43
C GLU A 64 -13.56 -7.69 -0.96
N ALA A 65 -13.93 -6.42 -0.87
CA ALA A 65 -15.24 -5.97 -1.31
C ALA A 65 -15.36 -5.84 -2.83
N GLU A 66 -14.23 -5.66 -3.53
CA GLU A 66 -14.28 -5.22 -4.93
C GLU A 66 -13.71 -6.20 -5.94
N VAL A 67 -12.87 -7.14 -5.52
CA VAL A 67 -12.24 -8.04 -6.48
C VAL A 67 -12.38 -9.49 -6.01
N PRO A 68 -12.46 -10.44 -6.96
CA PRO A 68 -12.62 -11.86 -6.58
C PRO A 68 -11.38 -12.43 -5.90
N HIS A 69 -10.21 -11.97 -6.30
CA HIS A 69 -8.95 -12.50 -5.77
C HIS A 69 -7.87 -11.44 -5.90
N TYR A 70 -7.00 -11.37 -4.90
CA TYR A 70 -5.87 -10.43 -4.98
C TYR A 70 -4.72 -10.97 -4.15
N ILE A 71 -3.54 -10.46 -4.47
CA ILE A 71 -2.34 -10.70 -3.66
C ILE A 71 -1.80 -9.34 -3.27
N LEU A 72 -1.54 -9.18 -1.99
CA LEU A 72 -0.89 -7.97 -1.47
C LEU A 72 0.43 -8.39 -0.84
N CYS A 73 1.52 -7.97 -1.45
CA CYS A 73 2.86 -8.22 -0.93
C CYS A 73 3.39 -6.96 -0.30
N PHE A 74 4.01 -7.07 0.87
CA PHE A 74 4.67 -5.90 1.41
C PHE A 74 5.87 -6.31 2.24
N THR A 75 6.81 -5.38 2.34
CA THR A 75 7.95 -5.50 3.24
C THR A 75 7.98 -4.27 4.13
N LEU A 76 8.41 -4.43 5.35
CA LEU A 76 8.46 -3.36 6.32
C LEU A 76 9.91 -3.09 6.69
N SER A 77 10.29 -1.82 6.70
CA SER A 77 11.62 -1.39 7.09
C SER A 77 11.50 -0.45 8.28
N VAL A 78 12.23 -0.75 9.33
CA VAL A 78 12.22 0.03 10.56
C VAL A 78 13.61 0.63 10.75
N ASN A 79 13.66 1.93 11.04
CA ASN A 79 14.93 2.64 11.23
C ASN A 79 15.82 2.57 10.00
N SER A 80 15.19 2.68 8.85
CA SER A 80 15.95 2.65 7.60
C SER A 80 16.85 3.89 7.51
N PRO A 81 18.13 3.71 7.24
CA PRO A 81 19.02 4.86 7.10
C PRO A 81 18.88 5.55 5.76
N THR A 82 18.26 4.92 4.78
CA THR A 82 18.22 5.43 3.43
C THR A 82 16.99 6.30 3.23
N GLN A 83 17.21 7.42 2.60
CA GLN A 83 16.16 8.37 2.26
C GLN A 83 16.18 8.59 0.76
N GLU A 84 15.12 8.31 0.09
CA GLU A 84 15.02 8.67 -1.31
C GLU A 84 13.84 9.51 -1.54
#